data_7ba5b24b2ca6f0bc4d32bc67443b34aa
#
_entry.id   7ba5b24b2ca6f0bc4d32bc67443b34aa
#
_cell.length_a   1.000
_cell.length_b   1.000
_cell.length_c   1.000
_cell.angle_alpha   90.00
_cell.angle_beta   90.00
_cell.angle_gamma   90.00
#
_symmetry.space_group_name_H-M   'P 1'
#
loop_
_entity.id
_entity.type
_entity.pdbx_description
1 polymer ?
#
loop_
_entity_poly.entity_id
_entity_poly.type
_entity_poly.pdbx_seq_one_letter_code
_entity_poly.pdbx_strand_id
1 'polypeptide(L)'
;MLKYSINRPITNVVVFGCGGTGSRTVPLLAQLLTSHEFTKNVRLVLVDGDVVEEKNCKRQHFIKQEIDRNKAEVLARRYRLGFEARTEAVPFFVPSVEEQMKYLRGFTKPSEMGVVQDATRGFFKAFSECFSPAGMDQSVFLSPETFESSAARNGNVKGQLSNTLFSNTSVFIMCVDSVDARKRIMTLIQTLGYMFGVQSRDAFPNMIVIDSGNEDIF
;
A
#
# COMPACT_ATOMS: atom_id res chain seq x y z
N MET A 1 -20.80 -23.84 -0.60
CA MET A 1 -20.29 -22.73 -1.43
C MET A 1 -20.51 -21.44 -0.65
N LEU A 2 -19.43 -20.87 -0.09
CA LEU A 2 -19.50 -19.59 0.63
C LEU A 2 -19.72 -18.46 -0.39
N LYS A 3 -20.87 -17.79 -0.31
CA LYS A 3 -21.12 -16.58 -1.11
C LYS A 3 -20.57 -15.39 -0.33
N TYR A 4 -19.43 -14.85 -0.76
CA TYR A 4 -18.98 -13.55 -0.29
C TYR A 4 -19.75 -12.47 -1.06
N SER A 5 -20.51 -11.67 -0.35
CA SER A 5 -21.10 -10.44 -0.89
C SER A 5 -20.17 -9.28 -0.55
N ILE A 6 -19.57 -8.66 -1.55
CA ILE A 6 -18.85 -7.40 -1.37
C ILE A 6 -19.91 -6.30 -1.30
N ASN A 7 -20.27 -5.90 -0.10
CA ASN A 7 -21.33 -4.90 0.12
C ASN A 7 -20.85 -3.45 -0.08
N ARG A 8 -19.57 -3.23 -0.37
CA ARG A 8 -18.95 -1.91 -0.54
C ARG A 8 -18.07 -1.89 -1.78
N PRO A 9 -18.02 -0.77 -2.51
CA PRO A 9 -17.21 -0.68 -3.72
C PRO A 9 -15.72 -0.87 -3.41
N ILE A 10 -14.99 -1.50 -4.32
CA ILE A 10 -13.53 -1.54 -4.29
C ILE A 10 -13.04 -0.16 -4.68
N THR A 11 -12.20 0.44 -3.85
CA THR A 11 -11.62 1.76 -4.10
C THR A 11 -10.10 1.74 -4.22
N ASN A 12 -9.46 0.72 -3.65
CA ASN A 12 -8.01 0.59 -3.69
C ASN A 12 -7.62 -0.85 -4.02
N VAL A 13 -6.61 -1.00 -4.87
CA VAL A 13 -5.89 -2.24 -5.12
C VAL A 13 -4.42 -1.97 -4.83
N VAL A 14 -3.83 -2.68 -3.88
CA VAL A 14 -2.42 -2.53 -3.50
C VAL A 14 -1.67 -3.79 -3.91
N VAL A 15 -0.63 -3.65 -4.71
CA VAL A 15 0.23 -4.75 -5.14
C VAL A 15 1.58 -4.63 -4.45
N PHE A 16 1.92 -5.63 -3.67
CA PHE A 16 3.23 -5.75 -3.03
C PHE A 16 4.13 -6.66 -3.85
N GLY A 17 5.25 -6.12 -4.31
CA GLY A 17 6.21 -6.79 -5.18
C GLY A 17 5.91 -6.57 -6.66
N CYS A 18 6.86 -5.91 -7.36
CA CYS A 18 6.84 -5.63 -8.79
C CYS A 18 7.83 -6.50 -9.57
N GLY A 19 8.20 -7.64 -9.02
CA GLY A 19 9.14 -8.60 -9.62
C GLY A 19 8.53 -9.46 -10.73
N GLY A 20 8.83 -10.75 -10.72
CA GLY A 20 8.38 -11.71 -11.76
C GLY A 20 6.86 -11.77 -11.89
N THR A 21 6.16 -12.03 -10.80
CA THR A 21 4.69 -12.12 -10.76
C THR A 21 4.06 -10.73 -10.87
N GLY A 22 4.49 -9.76 -10.03
CA GLY A 22 3.88 -8.44 -9.98
C GLY A 22 3.98 -7.68 -11.29
N SER A 23 5.14 -7.69 -11.97
CA SER A 23 5.31 -7.00 -13.25
C SER A 23 4.40 -7.55 -14.37
N ARG A 24 3.90 -8.78 -14.23
CA ARG A 24 2.92 -9.39 -15.15
C ARG A 24 1.47 -9.17 -14.73
N THR A 25 1.22 -9.10 -13.43
CA THR A 25 -0.12 -8.86 -12.87
C THR A 25 -0.58 -7.41 -13.04
N VAL A 26 0.33 -6.45 -12.85
CA VAL A 26 0.04 -5.02 -12.91
C VAL A 26 -0.60 -4.58 -14.24
N PRO A 27 -0.10 -4.96 -15.44
CA PRO A 27 -0.75 -4.59 -16.70
C PRO A 27 -2.20 -5.10 -16.82
N LEU A 28 -2.45 -6.33 -16.35
CA LEU A 28 -3.79 -6.92 -16.38
C LEU A 28 -4.74 -6.18 -15.43
N LEU A 29 -4.25 -5.79 -14.24
CA LEU A 29 -5.01 -4.97 -13.30
C LEU A 29 -5.29 -3.58 -13.88
N ALA A 30 -4.28 -2.91 -14.45
CA ALA A 30 -4.46 -1.59 -15.06
C ALA A 30 -5.51 -1.63 -16.17
N GLN A 31 -5.45 -2.64 -17.04
CA GLN A 31 -6.44 -2.87 -18.10
C GLN A 31 -7.84 -3.13 -17.52
N LEU A 32 -7.96 -4.02 -16.54
CA LEU A 32 -9.23 -4.33 -15.87
C LEU A 32 -9.86 -3.09 -15.24
N LEU A 33 -9.05 -2.33 -14.48
CA LEU A 33 -9.52 -1.14 -13.75
C LEU A 33 -9.95 0.00 -14.66
N THR A 34 -9.42 0.08 -15.87
CA THR A 34 -9.77 1.14 -16.84
C THR A 34 -10.84 0.71 -17.86
N SER A 35 -11.10 -0.60 -18.00
CA SER A 35 -12.07 -1.11 -18.97
C SER A 35 -13.54 -0.91 -18.57
N HIS A 36 -13.82 -0.63 -17.31
CA HIS A 36 -15.18 -0.50 -16.79
C HIS A 36 -15.41 0.82 -16.07
N GLU A 37 -16.55 1.46 -16.34
CA GLU A 37 -16.97 2.72 -15.71
C GLU A 37 -16.94 2.65 -14.17
N PHE A 38 -17.33 1.50 -13.60
CA PHE A 38 -17.37 1.29 -12.14
C PHE A 38 -16.00 1.17 -11.48
N THR A 39 -14.95 0.88 -12.25
CA THR A 39 -13.60 0.64 -11.73
C THR A 39 -12.59 1.75 -12.09
N LYS A 40 -12.95 2.68 -12.98
CA LYS A 40 -12.03 3.74 -13.45
C LYS A 40 -11.50 4.66 -12.34
N ASN A 41 -12.21 4.73 -11.20
CA ASN A 41 -11.79 5.52 -10.04
C ASN A 41 -11.03 4.70 -9.00
N VAL A 42 -10.84 3.40 -9.22
CA VAL A 42 -10.07 2.55 -8.32
C VAL A 42 -8.60 2.93 -8.42
N ARG A 43 -7.99 3.14 -7.26
CA ARG A 43 -6.58 3.46 -7.15
C ARG A 43 -5.75 2.17 -7.15
N LEU A 44 -4.73 2.11 -7.98
CA LEU A 44 -3.75 1.03 -8.02
C LEU A 44 -2.45 1.52 -7.39
N VAL A 45 -2.08 0.98 -6.24
CA VAL A 45 -0.85 1.32 -5.50
C VAL A 45 0.16 0.20 -5.67
N LEU A 46 1.35 0.52 -6.14
CA LEU A 46 2.45 -0.42 -6.35
C LEU A 46 3.53 -0.21 -5.29
N VAL A 47 3.89 -1.28 -4.57
CA VAL A 47 4.87 -1.24 -3.47
C VAL A 47 6.04 -2.14 -3.81
N ASP A 48 7.22 -1.55 -4.02
CA ASP A 48 8.48 -2.30 -4.25
C ASP A 48 9.68 -1.39 -4.01
N GLY A 49 10.63 -1.83 -3.19
CA GLY A 49 11.87 -1.10 -2.91
C GLY A 49 13.00 -1.39 -3.89
N ASP A 50 12.86 -2.39 -4.76
CA ASP A 50 13.90 -2.79 -5.70
C ASP A 50 14.05 -1.82 -6.87
N VAL A 51 15.25 -1.80 -7.44
CA VAL A 51 15.53 -1.18 -8.75
C VAL A 51 15.53 -2.23 -9.86
N VAL A 52 15.32 -1.77 -11.08
CA VAL A 52 15.41 -2.62 -12.28
C VAL A 52 16.88 -2.91 -12.57
N GLU A 53 17.23 -4.19 -12.68
CA GLU A 53 18.56 -4.68 -13.05
C GLU A 53 18.51 -5.32 -14.45
N GLU A 54 19.67 -5.45 -15.10
CA GLU A 54 19.76 -6.05 -16.44
C GLU A 54 19.16 -7.48 -16.50
N LYS A 55 19.36 -8.29 -15.44
CA LYS A 55 18.76 -9.63 -15.34
C LYS A 55 17.23 -9.61 -15.33
N ASN A 56 16.62 -8.50 -14.90
CA ASN A 56 15.17 -8.36 -14.86
C ASN A 56 14.58 -8.19 -16.25
N CYS A 57 15.28 -7.52 -17.17
CA CYS A 57 14.81 -7.29 -18.55
C CYS A 57 14.61 -8.58 -19.36
N LYS A 58 15.20 -9.70 -18.93
CA LYS A 58 15.09 -11.01 -19.61
C LYS A 58 13.87 -11.83 -19.14
N ARG A 59 13.37 -11.60 -17.92
CA ARG A 59 12.36 -12.45 -17.27
C ARG A 59 11.20 -11.73 -16.61
N GLN A 60 11.26 -10.41 -16.56
CA GLN A 60 10.23 -9.52 -16.01
C GLN A 60 9.82 -8.49 -17.06
N HIS A 61 8.74 -7.77 -16.86
CA HIS A 61 8.25 -6.79 -17.82
C HIS A 61 8.96 -5.44 -17.72
N PHE A 62 10.31 -5.46 -17.80
CA PHE A 62 11.15 -4.26 -17.83
C PHE A 62 11.98 -4.19 -19.11
N ILE A 63 12.37 -2.99 -19.49
CA ILE A 63 13.20 -2.72 -20.68
C ILE A 63 14.54 -2.09 -20.26
N LYS A 64 15.56 -2.16 -21.13
CA LYS A 64 16.91 -1.67 -20.81
C LYS A 64 16.98 -0.20 -20.39
N GLN A 65 16.10 0.64 -20.92
CA GLN A 65 16.03 2.08 -20.59
C GLN A 65 15.51 2.35 -19.17
N GLU A 66 15.03 1.32 -18.47
CA GLU A 66 14.49 1.40 -17.11
C GLU A 66 15.48 0.91 -16.05
N ILE A 67 16.64 0.39 -16.45
CA ILE A 67 17.70 -0.03 -15.52
C ILE A 67 18.04 1.11 -14.58
N ASP A 68 18.32 0.78 -13.31
CA ASP A 68 18.62 1.65 -12.19
C ASP A 68 17.43 2.52 -11.70
N ARG A 69 16.23 2.34 -12.26
CA ARG A 69 15.01 3.00 -11.77
C ARG A 69 14.23 2.06 -10.84
N ASN A 70 13.52 2.62 -9.87
CA ASN A 70 12.68 1.82 -8.98
C ASN A 70 11.57 1.10 -9.77
N LYS A 71 11.34 -0.18 -9.45
CA LYS A 71 10.38 -1.04 -10.17
C LYS A 71 8.94 -0.55 -10.06
N ALA A 72 8.50 -0.13 -8.85
CA ALA A 72 7.14 0.36 -8.64
C ALA A 72 6.90 1.67 -9.39
N GLU A 73 7.86 2.60 -9.36
CA GLU A 73 7.75 3.88 -10.08
C GLU A 73 7.69 3.69 -11.60
N VAL A 74 8.53 2.79 -12.13
CA VAL A 74 8.53 2.46 -13.57
C VAL A 74 7.17 1.95 -14.01
N LEU A 75 6.62 0.97 -13.32
CA LEU A 75 5.31 0.41 -13.66
C LEU A 75 4.18 1.42 -13.44
N ALA A 76 4.18 2.15 -12.32
CA ALA A 76 3.17 3.16 -12.05
C ALA A 76 3.14 4.23 -13.15
N ARG A 77 4.30 4.75 -13.55
CA ARG A 77 4.40 5.74 -14.64
C ARG A 77 3.90 5.17 -15.97
N ARG A 78 4.31 3.94 -16.32
CA ARG A 78 3.94 3.29 -17.59
C ARG A 78 2.44 3.14 -17.71
N TYR A 79 1.77 2.64 -16.68
CA TYR A 79 0.33 2.35 -16.74
C TYR A 79 -0.54 3.57 -16.47
N ARG A 80 -0.02 4.58 -15.78
CA ARG A 80 -0.68 5.89 -15.71
C ARG A 80 -0.76 6.56 -17.09
N LEU A 81 0.32 6.51 -17.85
CA LEU A 81 0.37 7.14 -19.18
C LEU A 81 -0.30 6.29 -20.27
N GLY A 82 -0.15 4.98 -20.22
CA GLY A 82 -0.65 4.08 -21.28
C GLY A 82 -2.12 3.72 -21.16
N PHE A 83 -2.67 3.69 -19.94
CA PHE A 83 -4.06 3.29 -19.68
C PHE A 83 -4.89 4.36 -18.96
N GLU A 84 -4.30 5.52 -18.66
CA GLU A 84 -4.92 6.54 -17.81
C GLU A 84 -5.34 6.00 -16.44
N ALA A 85 -4.72 4.89 -16.01
CA ALA A 85 -5.00 4.25 -14.74
C ALA A 85 -4.53 5.12 -13.59
N ARG A 86 -5.35 5.27 -12.54
CA ARG A 86 -4.96 5.99 -11.32
C ARG A 86 -3.95 5.17 -10.54
N THR A 87 -2.67 5.23 -10.93
CA THR A 87 -1.59 4.40 -10.40
C THR A 87 -0.60 5.24 -9.61
N GLU A 88 -0.30 4.80 -8.39
CA GLU A 88 0.66 5.41 -7.47
C GLU A 88 1.79 4.41 -7.14
N ALA A 89 2.95 4.93 -6.73
CA ALA A 89 4.11 4.11 -6.36
C ALA A 89 4.58 4.41 -4.94
N VAL A 90 4.93 3.35 -4.22
CA VAL A 90 5.66 3.40 -2.94
C VAL A 90 7.02 2.76 -3.16
N PRO A 91 8.08 3.55 -3.45
CA PRO A 91 9.39 3.06 -3.86
C PRO A 91 10.25 2.63 -2.66
N PHE A 92 9.65 1.87 -1.75
CA PHE A 92 10.28 1.41 -0.51
C PHE A 92 9.95 -0.06 -0.26
N PHE A 93 10.87 -0.74 0.42
CA PHE A 93 10.56 -2.05 1.00
C PHE A 93 9.57 -1.89 2.17
N VAL A 94 8.67 -2.86 2.32
CA VAL A 94 7.85 -2.95 3.52
C VAL A 94 8.78 -3.12 4.72
N PRO A 95 8.73 -2.25 5.74
CA PRO A 95 9.62 -2.31 6.89
C PRO A 95 9.52 -3.65 7.62
N SER A 96 10.59 -4.03 8.33
CA SER A 96 10.54 -5.21 9.20
C SER A 96 9.45 -5.08 10.25
N VAL A 97 8.97 -6.21 10.77
CA VAL A 97 7.96 -6.23 11.85
C VAL A 97 8.42 -5.38 13.04
N GLU A 98 9.69 -5.46 13.40
CA GLU A 98 10.27 -4.68 14.49
C GLU A 98 10.19 -3.17 14.23
N GLU A 99 10.56 -2.73 13.02
CA GLU A 99 10.50 -1.31 12.64
C GLU A 99 9.06 -0.80 12.54
N GLN A 100 8.13 -1.62 12.06
CA GLN A 100 6.71 -1.28 12.08
C GLN A 100 6.22 -1.06 13.51
N MET A 101 6.62 -1.93 14.45
CA MET A 101 6.25 -1.81 15.86
C MET A 101 6.92 -0.60 16.55
N LYS A 102 8.15 -0.24 16.18
CA LYS A 102 8.80 1.01 16.63
C LYS A 102 8.05 2.23 16.13
N TYR A 103 7.68 2.23 14.85
CA TYR A 103 6.91 3.31 14.26
C TYR A 103 5.57 3.50 14.98
N LEU A 104 4.83 2.41 15.23
CA LEU A 104 3.58 2.46 16.00
C LEU A 104 3.76 3.00 17.41
N ARG A 105 4.80 2.56 18.13
CA ARG A 105 5.10 3.07 19.47
C ARG A 105 5.43 4.56 19.45
N GLY A 106 6.14 5.03 18.41
CA GLY A 106 6.41 6.44 18.20
C GLY A 106 5.15 7.30 18.09
N PHE A 107 4.04 6.75 17.56
CA PHE A 107 2.75 7.45 17.55
C PHE A 107 2.13 7.59 18.94
N THR A 108 2.33 6.61 19.82
CA THR A 108 1.80 6.65 21.20
C THR A 108 2.76 7.36 22.17
N LYS A 109 4.04 7.42 21.81
CA LYS A 109 5.11 8.04 22.60
C LYS A 109 6.05 8.80 21.65
N PRO A 110 5.81 10.10 21.39
CA PRO A 110 6.59 10.89 20.43
C PRO A 110 8.10 10.89 20.67
N SER A 111 8.55 10.77 21.94
CA SER A 111 9.96 10.67 22.29
C SER A 111 10.65 9.42 21.70
N GLU A 112 9.92 8.36 21.40
CA GLU A 112 10.45 7.13 20.78
C GLU A 112 10.51 7.22 19.24
N MET A 113 9.89 8.22 18.60
CA MET A 113 9.94 8.38 17.15
C MET A 113 11.35 8.65 16.60
N GLY A 114 12.21 9.26 17.40
CA GLY A 114 13.62 9.51 17.03
C GLY A 114 14.42 8.23 16.73
N VAL A 115 13.99 7.08 17.24
CA VAL A 115 14.65 5.78 17.08
C VAL A 115 14.22 5.06 15.79
N VAL A 116 13.17 5.54 15.12
CA VAL A 116 12.65 4.94 13.87
C VAL A 116 13.58 5.28 12.72
N GLN A 117 13.93 4.28 11.90
CA GLN A 117 14.77 4.47 10.72
C GLN A 117 14.11 5.39 9.69
N ASP A 118 14.91 6.19 8.98
CA ASP A 118 14.42 7.12 7.96
C ASP A 118 13.72 6.40 6.80
N ALA A 119 14.21 5.22 6.41
CA ALA A 119 13.54 4.39 5.40
C ALA A 119 12.13 3.96 5.83
N THR A 120 11.94 3.63 7.11
CA THR A 120 10.63 3.29 7.68
C THR A 120 9.69 4.48 7.67
N ARG A 121 10.19 5.66 8.05
CA ARG A 121 9.40 6.91 7.97
C ARG A 121 9.04 7.23 6.52
N GLY A 122 10.01 7.11 5.60
CA GLY A 122 9.81 7.30 4.16
C GLY A 122 8.74 6.38 3.59
N PHE A 123 8.78 5.09 3.97
CA PHE A 123 7.76 4.12 3.59
C PHE A 123 6.36 4.56 4.04
N PHE A 124 6.16 4.79 5.35
CA PHE A 124 4.84 5.16 5.88
C PHE A 124 4.35 6.48 5.33
N LYS A 125 5.24 7.43 5.08
CA LYS A 125 4.94 8.68 4.40
C LYS A 125 4.41 8.42 2.99
N ALA A 126 5.19 7.80 2.12
CA ALA A 126 4.81 7.53 0.75
C ALA A 126 3.53 6.67 0.68
N PHE A 127 3.40 5.68 1.57
CA PHE A 127 2.22 4.82 1.63
C PHE A 127 0.96 5.62 2.00
N SER A 128 1.02 6.48 3.01
CA SER A 128 -0.13 7.30 3.42
C SER A 128 -0.51 8.34 2.38
N GLU A 129 0.47 8.94 1.69
CA GLU A 129 0.24 9.89 0.60
C GLU A 129 -0.60 9.28 -0.53
N CYS A 130 -0.39 7.99 -0.84
CA CYS A 130 -1.19 7.28 -1.84
C CYS A 130 -2.68 7.23 -1.49
N PHE A 131 -3.07 7.36 -0.23
CA PHE A 131 -4.46 7.26 0.20
C PHE A 131 -5.07 8.60 0.64
N SER A 132 -4.29 9.66 0.63
CA SER A 132 -4.77 10.99 0.98
C SER A 132 -5.71 11.55 -0.10
N PRO A 133 -6.79 12.24 0.28
CA PRO A 133 -7.61 12.98 -0.67
C PRO A 133 -6.79 14.05 -1.40
N ALA A 134 -7.05 14.27 -2.69
CA ALA A 134 -6.37 15.30 -3.46
C ALA A 134 -6.60 16.68 -2.81
N GLY A 135 -5.52 17.43 -2.55
CA GLY A 135 -5.57 18.78 -1.98
C GLY A 135 -5.48 18.86 -0.45
N MET A 136 -5.28 17.74 0.26
CA MET A 136 -4.97 17.76 1.68
C MET A 136 -3.49 18.04 1.94
N ASP A 137 -3.22 18.89 2.93
CA ASP A 137 -1.86 19.11 3.42
C ASP A 137 -1.32 17.82 4.04
N GLN A 138 -0.35 17.24 3.38
CA GLN A 138 0.25 15.95 3.71
C GLN A 138 1.03 15.99 5.04
N SER A 139 1.47 17.17 5.48
CA SER A 139 2.19 17.35 6.75
C SER A 139 1.33 16.98 7.96
N VAL A 140 0.00 17.01 7.81
CA VAL A 140 -0.95 16.71 8.88
C VAL A 140 -1.00 15.21 9.24
N PHE A 141 -0.55 14.32 8.34
CA PHE A 141 -0.71 12.87 8.53
C PHE A 141 0.48 12.19 9.21
N LEU A 142 1.62 12.85 9.37
CA LEU A 142 2.89 12.14 9.52
C LEU A 142 3.79 12.60 10.66
N SER A 143 3.47 13.68 11.35
CA SER A 143 4.20 14.04 12.57
C SER A 143 3.41 13.60 13.81
N PRO A 144 4.08 13.02 14.81
CA PRO A 144 3.46 12.72 16.10
C PRO A 144 2.84 13.95 16.73
N GLU A 145 3.45 15.12 16.54
CA GLU A 145 3.01 16.41 17.05
C GLU A 145 1.69 16.88 16.41
N THR A 146 1.51 16.65 15.11
CA THR A 146 0.26 16.92 14.41
C THR A 146 -0.82 15.90 14.77
N PHE A 147 -0.46 14.67 15.08
CA PHE A 147 -1.41 13.65 15.50
C PHE A 147 -2.02 13.99 16.87
N GLU A 148 -1.22 14.39 17.86
CA GLU A 148 -1.71 14.82 19.18
C GLU A 148 -2.52 16.13 19.09
N SER A 149 -2.04 17.12 18.33
CA SER A 149 -2.75 18.38 18.14
C SER A 149 -4.04 18.27 17.34
N SER A 150 -4.10 17.39 16.35
CA SER A 150 -5.30 17.14 15.55
C SER A 150 -6.28 16.17 16.23
N ALA A 151 -5.81 15.23 17.04
CA ALA A 151 -6.68 14.41 17.88
C ALA A 151 -7.38 15.24 18.97
N ALA A 152 -6.71 16.28 19.45
CA ALA A 152 -7.29 17.23 20.44
C ALA A 152 -8.21 18.29 19.83
N ARG A 153 -8.01 18.66 18.56
CA ARG A 153 -8.76 19.77 17.92
C ARG A 153 -9.86 19.36 16.95
N ASN A 154 -9.71 18.24 16.26
CA ASN A 154 -10.73 17.75 15.33
C ASN A 154 -10.64 16.23 15.21
N GLY A 155 -11.67 15.52 15.62
CA GLY A 155 -11.84 14.08 15.35
C GLY A 155 -11.83 13.67 13.87
N ASN A 156 -11.54 14.64 12.98
CA ASN A 156 -11.68 14.52 11.53
C ASN A 156 -10.50 13.79 10.82
N VAL A 157 -9.26 13.88 11.31
CA VAL A 157 -8.10 13.34 10.56
C VAL A 157 -8.02 11.82 10.69
N LYS A 158 -8.25 11.27 11.89
CA LYS A 158 -8.43 9.82 12.07
C LYS A 158 -9.58 9.29 11.22
N GLY A 159 -10.68 10.05 11.13
CA GLY A 159 -11.85 9.70 10.34
C GLY A 159 -11.58 9.66 8.84
N GLN A 160 -10.69 10.48 8.30
CA GLN A 160 -10.52 10.59 6.84
C GLN A 160 -9.63 9.50 6.24
N LEU A 161 -8.50 9.14 6.87
CA LEU A 161 -7.70 7.97 6.43
C LEU A 161 -8.45 6.66 6.69
N SER A 162 -9.08 6.54 7.84
CA SER A 162 -10.00 5.46 8.14
C SER A 162 -11.10 5.37 7.07
N ASN A 163 -11.70 6.48 6.69
CA ASN A 163 -12.73 6.48 5.66
C ASN A 163 -12.20 6.12 4.27
N THR A 164 -10.99 6.50 3.90
CA THR A 164 -10.47 6.21 2.55
C THR A 164 -9.98 4.76 2.41
N LEU A 165 -9.32 4.21 3.44
CA LEU A 165 -8.81 2.83 3.40
C LEU A 165 -9.83 1.79 3.82
N PHE A 166 -10.73 2.14 4.76
CA PHE A 166 -11.54 1.15 5.47
C PHE A 166 -13.06 1.34 5.36
N SER A 167 -13.56 2.48 4.91
CA SER A 167 -15.00 2.62 4.64
C SER A 167 -15.45 1.87 3.38
N ASN A 168 -14.52 1.62 2.46
CA ASN A 168 -14.70 0.88 1.22
C ASN A 168 -13.83 -0.39 1.22
N THR A 169 -13.96 -1.21 0.17
CA THR A 169 -13.15 -2.42 0.05
C THR A 169 -11.77 -2.08 -0.51
N SER A 170 -10.72 -2.53 0.19
CA SER A 170 -9.34 -2.50 -0.30
C SER A 170 -8.85 -3.91 -0.58
N VAL A 171 -8.24 -4.13 -1.73
CA VAL A 171 -7.68 -5.41 -2.17
C VAL A 171 -6.16 -5.33 -2.06
N PHE A 172 -5.56 -6.25 -1.31
CA PHE A 172 -4.12 -6.38 -1.14
C PHE A 172 -3.63 -7.63 -1.86
N ILE A 173 -2.73 -7.48 -2.81
CA ILE A 173 -2.19 -8.57 -3.63
C ILE A 173 -0.71 -8.72 -3.31
N MET A 174 -0.31 -9.87 -2.77
CA MET A 174 1.08 -10.19 -2.45
C MET A 174 1.71 -10.94 -3.62
N CYS A 175 2.62 -10.29 -4.34
CA CYS A 175 3.43 -10.85 -5.43
C CYS A 175 4.90 -11.02 -5.02
N VAL A 176 5.13 -11.35 -3.75
CA VAL A 176 6.46 -11.56 -3.17
C VAL A 176 6.76 -13.05 -3.02
N ASP A 177 8.02 -13.42 -3.11
CA ASP A 177 8.50 -14.81 -3.10
C ASP A 177 8.95 -15.29 -1.72
N SER A 178 9.25 -14.40 -0.78
CA SER A 178 9.77 -14.78 0.53
C SER A 178 8.69 -14.78 1.61
N VAL A 179 8.78 -15.75 2.52
CA VAL A 179 7.92 -15.85 3.71
C VAL A 179 8.08 -14.63 4.62
N ASP A 180 9.30 -14.09 4.72
CA ASP A 180 9.57 -12.90 5.52
C ASP A 180 8.83 -11.67 4.97
N ALA A 181 8.88 -11.46 3.64
CA ALA A 181 8.13 -10.37 3.01
C ALA A 181 6.62 -10.51 3.25
N ARG A 182 6.07 -11.72 3.15
CA ARG A 182 4.65 -11.98 3.46
C ARG A 182 4.30 -11.64 4.91
N LYS A 183 5.14 -12.04 5.87
CA LYS A 183 4.96 -11.69 7.29
C LYS A 183 4.96 -10.17 7.50
N ARG A 184 5.89 -9.46 6.88
CA ARG A 184 5.96 -7.99 6.97
C ARG A 184 4.69 -7.34 6.41
N ILE A 185 4.21 -7.80 5.25
CA ILE A 185 2.98 -7.29 4.62
C ILE A 185 1.75 -7.58 5.49
N MET A 186 1.61 -8.80 5.99
CA MET A 186 0.49 -9.16 6.87
C MET A 186 0.51 -8.33 8.16
N THR A 187 1.68 -8.11 8.75
CA THR A 187 1.83 -7.24 9.92
C THR A 187 1.44 -5.80 9.58
N LEU A 188 1.86 -5.29 8.41
CA LEU A 188 1.48 -3.96 7.94
C LEU A 188 -0.05 -3.82 7.83
N ILE A 189 -0.72 -4.77 7.21
CA ILE A 189 -2.18 -4.76 7.05
C ILE A 189 -2.88 -4.76 8.41
N GLN A 190 -2.43 -5.59 9.34
CA GLN A 190 -2.96 -5.62 10.71
C GLN A 190 -2.71 -4.31 11.46
N THR A 191 -1.49 -3.77 11.33
CA THR A 191 -1.06 -2.51 11.92
C THR A 191 -1.90 -1.34 11.43
N LEU A 192 -2.14 -1.25 10.13
CA LEU A 192 -3.01 -0.24 9.54
C LEU A 192 -4.44 -0.35 10.10
N GLY A 193 -4.98 -1.56 10.21
CA GLY A 193 -6.28 -1.80 10.83
C GLY A 193 -6.35 -1.27 12.27
N TYR A 194 -5.29 -1.49 13.05
CA TYR A 194 -5.20 -1.03 14.45
C TYR A 194 -5.04 0.49 14.55
N MET A 195 -4.13 1.08 13.76
CA MET A 195 -3.86 2.53 13.77
C MET A 195 -5.09 3.36 13.42
N PHE A 196 -5.89 2.89 12.48
CA PHE A 196 -7.07 3.62 12.00
C PHE A 196 -8.35 3.32 12.79
N GLY A 197 -8.20 2.68 13.95
CA GLY A 197 -9.23 2.69 14.99
C GLY A 197 -10.49 1.93 14.64
N VAL A 198 -10.35 0.75 14.05
CA VAL A 198 -11.42 -0.23 14.02
C VAL A 198 -11.68 -0.71 15.45
N GLN A 199 -12.23 0.18 16.30
CA GLN A 199 -12.57 -0.14 17.68
C GLN A 199 -13.93 -0.86 17.81
N SER A 200 -14.70 -0.98 16.75
CA SER A 200 -15.95 -1.73 16.78
C SER A 200 -15.78 -3.09 16.12
N ARG A 201 -16.26 -4.13 16.76
CA ARG A 201 -16.28 -5.51 16.21
C ARG A 201 -17.01 -5.60 14.87
N ASP A 202 -17.85 -4.62 14.54
CA ASP A 202 -18.67 -4.57 13.33
C ASP A 202 -18.03 -3.77 12.19
N ALA A 203 -16.89 -3.14 12.41
CA ALA A 203 -16.20 -2.28 11.43
C ALA A 203 -14.86 -2.89 10.98
N PHE A 204 -14.78 -4.22 10.82
CA PHE A 204 -13.66 -4.79 10.08
C PHE A 204 -13.67 -4.17 8.68
N PRO A 205 -12.59 -3.51 8.27
CA PRO A 205 -12.49 -3.02 6.92
C PRO A 205 -12.70 -4.21 5.97
N ASN A 206 -13.45 -3.99 4.90
CA ASN A 206 -13.55 -4.98 3.84
C ASN A 206 -12.18 -5.08 3.16
N MET A 207 -11.30 -5.87 3.73
CA MET A 207 -9.98 -6.15 3.18
C MET A 207 -10.00 -7.54 2.56
N ILE A 208 -9.59 -7.59 1.30
CA ILE A 208 -9.36 -8.84 0.59
C ILE A 208 -7.85 -8.97 0.44
N VAL A 209 -7.30 -10.06 0.93
CA VAL A 209 -5.88 -10.38 0.75
C VAL A 209 -5.77 -11.54 -0.22
N ILE A 210 -5.03 -11.35 -1.29
CA ILE A 210 -4.71 -12.36 -2.29
C ILE A 210 -3.21 -12.64 -2.21
N ASP A 211 -2.85 -13.85 -1.86
CA ASP A 211 -1.47 -14.32 -1.89
C ASP A 211 -1.24 -15.15 -3.15
N SER A 212 -0.31 -14.72 -3.99
CA SER A 212 0.11 -15.48 -5.18
C SER A 212 1.22 -16.49 -4.86
N GLY A 213 1.30 -16.94 -3.61
CA GLY A 213 2.37 -17.79 -3.09
C GLY A 213 2.67 -19.01 -3.95
N ASN A 214 3.95 -19.38 -4.00
CA ASN A 214 4.38 -20.67 -4.55
C ASN A 214 3.94 -21.80 -3.62
N GLU A 215 3.72 -22.99 -4.20
CA GLU A 215 3.20 -24.21 -3.56
C GLU A 215 4.08 -24.77 -2.43
N ASP A 216 5.23 -24.18 -2.16
CA ASP A 216 6.23 -24.69 -1.18
C ASP A 216 5.95 -24.26 0.28
N ILE A 217 4.73 -23.87 0.63
CA ILE A 217 4.34 -23.44 1.99
C ILE A 217 3.22 -24.33 2.57
N PHE A 218 3.28 -25.61 2.29
CA PHE A 218 2.46 -26.60 2.99
C PHE A 218 3.32 -27.70 3.59
#